data_c48f9a00af5cc4d20684ae14c20fed55
#
_entry.id   c48f9a00af5cc4d20684ae14c20fed55
#
_cell.length_a   1.000
_cell.length_b   1.000
_cell.length_c   1.000
_cell.angle_alpha   90.00
_cell.angle_beta   90.00
_cell.angle_gamma   90.00
#
_symmetry.space_group_name_H-M   'P 1'
#
loop_
_entity.id
_entity.type
_entity.pdbx_description
1 polymer ?
#
loop_
_entity_poly.entity_id
_entity_poly.type
_entity_poly.pdbx_seq_one_letter_code
_entity_poly.pdbx_strand_id
1 'polypeptide(L)'
;MKLKKILITGSNGLLGQKLIDLYLNNKDIEFIATAKGKNRHPTQQGYVYTSLDITNPDEINKIIRYHKPDCIIHTAAMTNVDQCEEDREGAKLLNIDAVEYLVSVANSIHAHFIHLSTDFIFDGTSGPYTETDTPSPLSFYGETKLTAENIIRTQCKKWSIIRTVLVYGIVHDMSRSNIVLWAKGALEKRQPLNIVHDQYRSPTLAEDLAIGCQLVEQKNAEGIFNISGKDQMSIVELVERVADFFDLDKSIINKVSSNTLNQVAKRPPITGFNLEKSREILGYEPRSFEEGIQLIMQQSITK
;
A
#
# COMPACT_ATOMS: atom_id res chain seq x y z
N MET A 1 21.47 -24.18 5.31
CA MET A 1 19.99 -24.06 5.33
C MET A 1 19.53 -23.55 3.98
N LYS A 2 18.36 -23.99 3.46
CA LYS A 2 17.79 -23.42 2.24
C LYS A 2 17.26 -22.03 2.58
N LEU A 3 17.68 -21.00 1.83
CA LEU A 3 17.18 -19.64 2.00
C LEU A 3 15.67 -19.60 1.70
N LYS A 4 14.92 -18.83 2.48
CA LYS A 4 13.51 -18.58 2.20
C LYS A 4 13.40 -17.71 0.96
N LYS A 5 12.51 -18.09 0.05
CA LYS A 5 12.34 -17.41 -1.24
C LYS A 5 11.05 -16.60 -1.27
N ILE A 6 11.16 -15.31 -1.52
CA ILE A 6 10.03 -14.38 -1.56
C ILE A 6 9.87 -13.83 -2.98
N LEU A 7 8.64 -13.78 -3.49
CA LEU A 7 8.32 -13.08 -4.73
C LEU A 7 7.46 -11.85 -4.42
N ILE A 8 7.89 -10.69 -4.93
CA ILE A 8 7.18 -9.42 -4.78
C ILE A 8 6.61 -9.03 -6.13
N THR A 9 5.29 -8.87 -6.23
CA THR A 9 4.67 -8.25 -7.41
C THR A 9 4.52 -6.75 -7.20
N GLY A 10 4.51 -5.98 -8.28
CA GLY A 10 4.41 -4.52 -8.19
C GLY A 10 5.68 -3.85 -7.64
N SER A 11 6.83 -4.48 -7.80
CA SER A 11 8.12 -4.05 -7.27
C SER A 11 8.58 -2.66 -7.74
N ASN A 12 8.02 -2.13 -8.82
CA ASN A 12 8.26 -0.77 -9.31
C ASN A 12 7.39 0.29 -8.61
N GLY A 13 6.42 -0.12 -7.78
CA GLY A 13 5.59 0.78 -6.99
C GLY A 13 6.26 1.24 -5.70
N LEU A 14 5.63 2.17 -4.98
CA LEU A 14 6.18 2.74 -3.75
C LEU A 14 6.52 1.65 -2.71
N LEU A 15 5.54 0.85 -2.30
CA LEU A 15 5.75 -0.22 -1.34
C LEU A 15 6.72 -1.29 -1.88
N GLY A 16 6.60 -1.65 -3.17
CA GLY A 16 7.48 -2.63 -3.79
C GLY A 16 8.95 -2.25 -3.73
N GLN A 17 9.30 -0.98 -3.96
CA GLN A 17 10.65 -0.47 -3.83
C GLN A 17 11.15 -0.49 -2.37
N LYS A 18 10.28 -0.16 -1.39
CA LYS A 18 10.65 -0.24 0.03
C LYS A 18 10.84 -1.68 0.52
N LEU A 19 10.11 -2.63 -0.04
CA LEU A 19 10.35 -4.05 0.21
C LEU A 19 11.70 -4.51 -0.37
N ILE A 20 12.08 -4.03 -1.56
CA ILE A 20 13.43 -4.29 -2.11
C ILE A 20 14.50 -3.72 -1.18
N ASP A 21 14.42 -2.43 -0.80
CA ASP A 21 15.37 -1.80 0.12
C ASP A 21 15.51 -2.59 1.43
N LEU A 22 14.40 -3.06 1.98
CA LEU A 22 14.35 -3.81 3.22
C LEU A 22 15.02 -5.19 3.10
N TYR A 23 14.70 -5.93 2.04
CA TYR A 23 15.20 -7.30 1.84
C TYR A 23 16.64 -7.34 1.33
N LEU A 24 17.15 -6.30 0.66
CA LEU A 24 18.56 -6.21 0.28
C LEU A 24 19.53 -6.32 1.47
N ASN A 25 19.07 -5.90 2.66
CA ASN A 25 19.86 -5.98 3.89
C ASN A 25 19.72 -7.33 4.62
N ASN A 26 18.88 -8.25 4.13
CA ASN A 26 18.62 -9.53 4.77
C ASN A 26 19.28 -10.69 4.00
N LYS A 27 20.37 -11.24 4.56
CA LYS A 27 21.15 -12.32 3.93
C LYS A 27 20.48 -13.70 4.03
N ASP A 28 19.46 -13.86 4.82
CA ASP A 28 18.75 -15.13 5.03
C ASP A 28 17.60 -15.35 4.04
N ILE A 29 17.39 -14.39 3.13
CA ILE A 29 16.32 -14.38 2.16
C ILE A 29 16.85 -14.26 0.73
N GLU A 30 16.34 -15.07 -0.18
CA GLU A 30 16.41 -14.87 -1.63
C GLU A 30 15.09 -14.27 -2.09
N PHE A 31 15.11 -13.17 -2.85
CA PHE A 31 13.87 -12.60 -3.33
C PHE A 31 13.85 -12.26 -4.82
N ILE A 32 12.67 -12.37 -5.39
CA ILE A 32 12.37 -12.07 -6.78
C ILE A 32 11.45 -10.85 -6.81
N ALA A 33 11.92 -9.77 -7.41
CA ALA A 33 11.14 -8.56 -7.64
C ALA A 33 10.49 -8.66 -9.03
N THR A 34 9.15 -8.43 -9.10
CA THR A 34 8.44 -8.49 -10.37
C THR A 34 7.54 -7.27 -10.57
N ALA A 35 7.54 -6.75 -11.79
CA ALA A 35 6.62 -5.71 -12.24
C ALA A 35 6.53 -5.73 -13.78
N LYS A 36 5.52 -5.11 -14.35
CA LYS A 36 5.41 -4.95 -15.81
C LYS A 36 6.52 -4.01 -16.32
N GLY A 37 7.29 -4.47 -17.30
CA GLY A 37 8.35 -3.72 -17.97
C GLY A 37 9.70 -3.78 -17.26
N LYS A 38 10.49 -2.70 -17.34
CA LYS A 38 11.87 -2.65 -16.83
C LYS A 38 11.89 -2.45 -15.32
N ASN A 39 12.95 -2.97 -14.67
CA ASN A 39 13.24 -2.67 -13.27
C ASN A 39 13.51 -1.17 -13.09
N ARG A 40 12.80 -0.54 -12.14
CA ARG A 40 12.97 0.89 -11.81
C ARG A 40 13.75 1.13 -10.53
N HIS A 41 14.10 0.07 -9.80
CA HIS A 41 14.92 0.20 -8.62
C HIS A 41 16.36 0.53 -9.01
N PRO A 42 17.06 1.50 -8.36
CA PRO A 42 18.42 1.88 -8.74
C PRO A 42 19.43 0.74 -8.51
N THR A 43 19.26 -0.03 -7.45
CA THR A 43 20.06 -1.22 -7.18
C THR A 43 19.56 -2.38 -8.04
N GLN A 44 20.42 -2.89 -8.92
CA GLN A 44 20.10 -3.98 -9.85
C GLN A 44 20.75 -5.32 -9.42
N GLN A 45 21.43 -5.35 -8.27
CA GLN A 45 22.15 -6.50 -7.76
C GLN A 45 21.58 -6.94 -6.40
N GLY A 46 21.85 -8.19 -6.01
CA GLY A 46 21.42 -8.74 -4.73
C GLY A 46 20.03 -9.40 -4.77
N TYR A 47 19.35 -9.41 -5.91
CA TYR A 47 18.07 -10.08 -6.12
C TYR A 47 17.84 -10.39 -7.61
N VAL A 48 16.83 -11.20 -7.89
CA VAL A 48 16.39 -11.49 -9.25
C VAL A 48 15.27 -10.53 -9.63
N TYR A 49 15.37 -9.87 -10.80
CA TYR A 49 14.25 -9.15 -11.38
C TYR A 49 13.69 -9.91 -12.58
N THR A 50 12.37 -10.03 -12.64
CA THR A 50 11.67 -10.63 -13.78
C THR A 50 10.47 -9.76 -14.15
N SER A 51 10.37 -9.36 -15.43
CA SER A 51 9.16 -8.67 -15.90
C SER A 51 7.98 -9.61 -15.80
N LEU A 52 6.87 -9.14 -15.21
CA LEU A 52 5.63 -9.90 -15.05
C LEU A 52 4.44 -8.97 -15.23
N ASP A 53 3.60 -9.28 -16.22
CA ASP A 53 2.26 -8.72 -16.33
C ASP A 53 1.29 -9.61 -15.54
N ILE A 54 0.79 -9.12 -14.40
CA ILE A 54 -0.13 -9.88 -13.56
C ILE A 54 -1.51 -10.08 -14.17
N THR A 55 -1.82 -9.43 -15.29
CA THR A 55 -3.06 -9.64 -16.05
C THR A 55 -2.95 -10.80 -17.04
N ASN A 56 -1.74 -11.38 -17.19
CA ASN A 56 -1.47 -12.51 -18.06
C ASN A 56 -1.31 -13.80 -17.23
N PRO A 57 -2.31 -14.71 -17.19
CA PRO A 57 -2.25 -15.93 -16.39
C PRO A 57 -1.13 -16.89 -16.80
N ASP A 58 -0.73 -16.91 -18.07
CA ASP A 58 0.35 -17.76 -18.54
C ASP A 58 1.71 -17.27 -18.03
N GLU A 59 1.94 -15.95 -18.03
CA GLU A 59 3.15 -15.37 -17.43
C GLU A 59 3.23 -15.65 -15.93
N ILE A 60 2.12 -15.44 -15.20
CA ILE A 60 2.02 -15.75 -13.77
C ILE A 60 2.42 -17.20 -13.54
N ASN A 61 1.78 -18.13 -14.25
CA ASN A 61 2.00 -19.56 -14.08
C ASN A 61 3.46 -19.94 -14.38
N LYS A 62 4.02 -19.45 -15.49
CA LYS A 62 5.40 -19.71 -15.91
C LYS A 62 6.41 -19.21 -14.89
N ILE A 63 6.30 -17.94 -14.48
CA ILE A 63 7.29 -17.26 -13.63
C ILE A 63 7.22 -17.82 -12.21
N ILE A 64 6.03 -17.94 -11.62
CA ILE A 64 5.89 -18.38 -10.24
C ILE A 64 6.28 -19.86 -10.09
N ARG A 65 5.92 -20.73 -11.04
CA ARG A 65 6.35 -22.14 -11.03
C ARG A 65 7.84 -22.32 -11.28
N TYR A 66 8.47 -21.46 -12.05
CA TYR A 66 9.91 -21.47 -12.26
C TYR A 66 10.66 -21.12 -10.97
N HIS A 67 10.28 -20.01 -10.31
CA HIS A 67 10.96 -19.55 -9.11
C HIS A 67 10.57 -20.32 -7.84
N LYS A 68 9.35 -20.85 -7.77
CA LYS A 68 8.78 -21.59 -6.62
C LYS A 68 9.01 -20.85 -5.29
N PRO A 69 8.50 -19.61 -5.14
CA PRO A 69 8.67 -18.87 -3.90
C PRO A 69 7.92 -19.55 -2.75
N ASP A 70 8.48 -19.42 -1.53
CA ASP A 70 7.83 -19.86 -0.29
C ASP A 70 6.75 -18.85 0.16
N CYS A 71 6.89 -17.58 -0.28
CA CYS A 71 5.95 -16.49 0.01
C CYS A 71 5.80 -15.57 -1.21
N ILE A 72 4.59 -15.09 -1.45
CA ILE A 72 4.27 -14.07 -2.46
C ILE A 72 3.70 -12.85 -1.75
N ILE A 73 4.37 -11.68 -1.88
CA ILE A 73 3.86 -10.39 -1.40
C ILE A 73 3.29 -9.65 -2.60
N HIS A 74 1.96 -9.58 -2.66
CA HIS A 74 1.24 -9.01 -3.78
C HIS A 74 0.90 -7.54 -3.54
N THR A 75 1.70 -6.63 -4.13
CA THR A 75 1.52 -5.17 -4.01
C THR A 75 1.00 -4.49 -5.27
N ALA A 76 0.94 -5.20 -6.40
CA ALA A 76 0.45 -4.65 -7.65
C ALA A 76 -1.07 -4.47 -7.64
N ALA A 77 -1.56 -3.29 -7.98
CA ALA A 77 -2.97 -2.97 -8.08
C ALA A 77 -3.19 -1.66 -8.86
N MET A 78 -4.40 -1.45 -9.37
CA MET A 78 -4.90 -0.13 -9.73
C MET A 78 -5.39 0.55 -8.45
N THR A 79 -4.69 1.60 -8.00
CA THR A 79 -4.94 2.26 -6.70
C THR A 79 -5.52 3.66 -6.81
N ASN A 80 -5.60 4.23 -8.02
CA ASN A 80 -6.27 5.50 -8.24
C ASN A 80 -7.78 5.29 -8.22
N VAL A 81 -8.42 5.84 -7.20
CA VAL A 81 -9.85 5.60 -6.92
C VAL A 81 -10.73 6.15 -8.03
N ASP A 82 -10.43 7.34 -8.55
CA ASP A 82 -11.20 7.95 -9.64
C ASP A 82 -10.99 7.19 -10.96
N GLN A 83 -9.76 6.77 -11.26
CA GLN A 83 -9.46 5.94 -12.43
C GLN A 83 -10.20 4.58 -12.38
N CYS A 84 -10.39 3.99 -11.19
CA CYS A 84 -11.16 2.76 -11.06
C CYS A 84 -12.65 2.95 -11.42
N GLU A 85 -13.22 4.14 -11.20
CA GLU A 85 -14.58 4.45 -11.66
C GLU A 85 -14.65 4.64 -13.18
N GLU A 86 -13.61 5.27 -13.76
CA GLU A 86 -13.52 5.57 -15.20
C GLU A 86 -13.17 4.32 -16.04
N ASP A 87 -12.29 3.44 -15.51
CA ASP A 87 -11.84 2.20 -16.17
C ASP A 87 -12.16 0.98 -15.26
N ARG A 88 -13.43 0.65 -15.14
CA ARG A 88 -13.92 -0.48 -14.35
C ARG A 88 -13.41 -1.83 -14.84
N GLU A 89 -13.26 -1.99 -16.14
CA GLU A 89 -12.73 -3.21 -16.76
C GLU A 89 -11.26 -3.44 -16.39
N GLY A 90 -10.42 -2.41 -16.53
CA GLY A 90 -9.03 -2.45 -16.12
C GLY A 90 -8.86 -2.64 -14.60
N ALA A 91 -9.71 -1.99 -13.80
CA ALA A 91 -9.71 -2.15 -12.36
C ALA A 91 -10.10 -3.59 -11.96
N LYS A 92 -11.11 -4.18 -12.59
CA LYS A 92 -11.50 -5.59 -12.38
C LYS A 92 -10.36 -6.52 -12.75
N LEU A 93 -9.78 -6.36 -13.92
CA LEU A 93 -8.69 -7.20 -14.43
C LEU A 93 -7.47 -7.18 -13.49
N LEU A 94 -7.06 -5.99 -12.99
CA LEU A 94 -5.90 -5.83 -12.12
C LEU A 94 -6.15 -6.19 -10.65
N ASN A 95 -7.33 -5.84 -10.12
CA ASN A 95 -7.59 -5.96 -8.69
C ASN A 95 -8.36 -7.22 -8.30
N ILE A 96 -9.02 -7.88 -9.25
CA ILE A 96 -9.82 -9.08 -9.02
C ILE A 96 -9.24 -10.28 -9.77
N ASP A 97 -9.26 -10.26 -11.11
CA ASP A 97 -8.93 -11.42 -11.93
C ASP A 97 -7.45 -11.83 -11.75
N ALA A 98 -6.55 -10.84 -11.67
CA ALA A 98 -5.13 -11.09 -11.38
C ALA A 98 -4.90 -11.73 -10.01
N VAL A 99 -5.72 -11.36 -8.99
CA VAL A 99 -5.64 -11.97 -7.66
C VAL A 99 -6.08 -13.44 -7.71
N GLU A 100 -7.13 -13.74 -8.44
CA GLU A 100 -7.61 -15.12 -8.62
C GLU A 100 -6.54 -16.00 -9.30
N TYR A 101 -5.89 -15.50 -10.34
CA TYR A 101 -4.79 -16.21 -11.00
C TYR A 101 -3.61 -16.45 -10.05
N LEU A 102 -3.22 -15.42 -9.28
CA LEU A 102 -2.12 -15.52 -8.32
C LEU A 102 -2.43 -16.50 -7.18
N VAL A 103 -3.65 -16.49 -6.65
CA VAL A 103 -4.12 -17.43 -5.62
C VAL A 103 -4.07 -18.87 -6.12
N SER A 104 -4.55 -19.11 -7.35
CA SER A 104 -4.52 -20.43 -7.96
C SER A 104 -3.10 -21.01 -8.03
N VAL A 105 -2.13 -20.20 -8.49
CA VAL A 105 -0.73 -20.63 -8.60
C VAL A 105 -0.09 -20.75 -7.22
N ALA A 106 -0.33 -19.82 -6.29
CA ALA A 106 0.17 -19.90 -4.92
C ALA A 106 -0.24 -21.21 -4.24
N ASN A 107 -1.51 -21.61 -4.38
CA ASN A 107 -2.01 -22.88 -3.87
C ASN A 107 -1.27 -24.09 -4.46
N SER A 108 -0.96 -24.05 -5.76
CA SER A 108 -0.31 -25.15 -6.45
C SER A 108 1.14 -25.41 -6.04
N ILE A 109 1.80 -24.38 -5.48
CA ILE A 109 3.19 -24.46 -4.99
C ILE A 109 3.28 -24.34 -3.46
N HIS A 110 2.14 -24.29 -2.77
CA HIS A 110 2.03 -24.14 -1.30
C HIS A 110 2.68 -22.87 -0.75
N ALA A 111 2.70 -21.77 -1.53
CA ALA A 111 3.24 -20.48 -1.09
C ALA A 111 2.29 -19.77 -0.13
N HIS A 112 2.85 -19.04 0.84
CA HIS A 112 2.10 -18.07 1.64
C HIS A 112 1.79 -16.85 0.79
N PHE A 113 0.50 -16.50 0.64
CA PHE A 113 0.04 -15.36 -0.17
C PHE A 113 -0.31 -14.18 0.73
N ILE A 114 0.48 -13.12 0.67
CA ILE A 114 0.26 -11.86 1.42
C ILE A 114 -0.27 -10.82 0.44
N HIS A 115 -1.49 -10.32 0.69
CA HIS A 115 -2.18 -9.36 -0.17
C HIS A 115 -2.34 -8.01 0.50
N LEU A 116 -2.07 -6.93 -0.23
CA LEU A 116 -2.31 -5.56 0.21
C LEU A 116 -3.75 -5.14 -0.11
N SER A 117 -4.51 -4.80 0.92
CA SER A 117 -5.86 -4.24 0.86
C SER A 117 -5.88 -2.79 1.37
N THR A 118 -7.05 -2.23 1.60
CA THR A 118 -7.26 -0.81 1.83
C THR A 118 -8.37 -0.54 2.86
N ASP A 119 -8.34 0.64 3.45
CA ASP A 119 -9.41 1.23 4.25
C ASP A 119 -10.67 1.57 3.44
N PHE A 120 -10.58 1.71 2.12
CA PHE A 120 -11.72 2.00 1.23
C PHE A 120 -12.74 0.86 1.11
N ILE A 121 -12.49 -0.27 1.74
CA ILE A 121 -13.51 -1.32 1.91
C ILE A 121 -14.59 -0.93 2.93
N PHE A 122 -14.41 0.14 3.70
CA PHE A 122 -15.33 0.64 4.70
C PHE A 122 -16.04 1.93 4.23
N ASP A 123 -17.23 2.20 4.79
CA ASP A 123 -18.01 3.40 4.47
C ASP A 123 -17.57 4.66 5.22
N GLY A 124 -16.74 4.51 6.25
CA GLY A 124 -16.24 5.64 7.04
C GLY A 124 -17.19 6.15 8.10
N THR A 125 -18.24 5.41 8.48
CA THR A 125 -19.23 5.83 9.48
C THR A 125 -18.82 5.50 10.92
N SER A 126 -17.89 4.55 11.13
CA SER A 126 -17.56 3.97 12.44
C SER A 126 -16.06 3.79 12.69
N GLY A 127 -15.19 4.44 11.90
CA GLY A 127 -13.72 4.34 12.14
C GLY A 127 -13.28 4.95 13.48
N PRO A 128 -12.13 4.52 14.03
CA PRO A 128 -11.16 3.59 13.44
C PRO A 128 -11.64 2.12 13.46
N TYR A 129 -11.37 1.38 12.38
CA TYR A 129 -11.86 0.03 12.18
C TYR A 129 -10.90 -1.05 12.71
N THR A 130 -11.48 -2.14 13.19
CA THR A 130 -10.78 -3.39 13.53
C THR A 130 -10.79 -4.35 12.31
N GLU A 131 -10.05 -5.45 12.41
CA GLU A 131 -10.03 -6.49 11.39
C GLU A 131 -11.35 -7.24 11.24
N THR A 132 -12.20 -7.21 12.27
CA THR A 132 -13.49 -7.93 12.34
C THR A 132 -14.69 -7.09 11.94
N ASP A 133 -14.52 -5.78 11.76
CA ASP A 133 -15.61 -4.90 11.33
C ASP A 133 -16.10 -5.25 9.93
N THR A 134 -17.39 -5.09 9.72
CA THR A 134 -18.04 -5.46 8.45
C THR A 134 -17.74 -4.42 7.38
N PRO A 135 -17.14 -4.82 6.24
CA PRO A 135 -16.89 -3.93 5.12
C PRO A 135 -18.17 -3.44 4.44
N SER A 136 -18.17 -2.18 3.99
CA SER A 136 -19.25 -1.53 3.25
C SER A 136 -18.64 -0.46 2.29
N PRO A 137 -18.04 -0.86 1.15
CA PRO A 137 -17.33 0.06 0.26
C PRO A 137 -18.28 1.07 -0.41
N LEU A 138 -17.78 2.31 -0.61
CA LEU A 138 -18.53 3.40 -1.26
C LEU A 138 -18.11 3.65 -2.72
N SER A 139 -16.99 3.03 -3.17
CA SER A 139 -16.40 3.23 -4.49
C SER A 139 -16.11 1.90 -5.16
N PHE A 140 -16.03 1.91 -6.49
CA PHE A 140 -15.66 0.71 -7.24
C PHE A 140 -14.27 0.17 -6.87
N TYR A 141 -13.30 1.07 -6.60
CA TYR A 141 -12.01 0.65 -6.03
C TYR A 141 -12.18 -0.19 -4.76
N GLY A 142 -12.97 0.31 -3.79
CA GLY A 142 -13.24 -0.42 -2.55
C GLY A 142 -13.94 -1.76 -2.81
N GLU A 143 -14.91 -1.81 -3.73
CA GLU A 143 -15.60 -3.05 -4.14
C GLU A 143 -14.63 -4.07 -4.74
N THR A 144 -13.70 -3.63 -5.63
CA THR A 144 -12.70 -4.54 -6.21
C THR A 144 -11.76 -5.11 -5.16
N LYS A 145 -11.33 -4.29 -4.19
CA LYS A 145 -10.45 -4.74 -3.10
C LYS A 145 -11.15 -5.69 -2.14
N LEU A 146 -12.41 -5.43 -1.80
CA LEU A 146 -13.21 -6.35 -0.99
C LEU A 146 -13.47 -7.68 -1.70
N THR A 147 -13.74 -7.64 -3.00
CA THR A 147 -13.89 -8.84 -3.83
C THR A 147 -12.62 -9.68 -3.81
N ALA A 148 -11.45 -9.04 -3.94
CA ALA A 148 -10.15 -9.71 -3.82
C ALA A 148 -9.95 -10.35 -2.43
N GLU A 149 -10.30 -9.65 -1.34
CA GLU A 149 -10.26 -10.23 0.01
C GLU A 149 -11.14 -11.48 0.11
N ASN A 150 -12.34 -11.46 -0.47
CA ASN A 150 -13.26 -12.61 -0.44
C ASN A 150 -12.72 -13.80 -1.24
N ILE A 151 -12.13 -13.57 -2.42
CA ILE A 151 -11.46 -14.62 -3.20
C ILE A 151 -10.33 -15.25 -2.37
N ILE A 152 -9.49 -14.45 -1.75
CA ILE A 152 -8.37 -14.94 -0.94
C ILE A 152 -8.88 -15.77 0.24
N ARG A 153 -9.85 -15.27 0.99
CA ARG A 153 -10.41 -15.94 2.18
C ARG A 153 -11.08 -17.26 1.86
N THR A 154 -11.68 -17.39 0.67
CA THR A 154 -12.44 -18.59 0.29
C THR A 154 -11.64 -19.59 -0.52
N GLN A 155 -10.63 -19.13 -1.28
CA GLN A 155 -9.92 -19.97 -2.25
C GLN A 155 -8.45 -20.19 -1.91
N CYS A 156 -7.80 -19.29 -1.14
CA CYS A 156 -6.38 -19.41 -0.83
C CYS A 156 -6.17 -20.28 0.42
N LYS A 157 -5.23 -21.24 0.34
CA LYS A 157 -4.95 -22.19 1.42
C LYS A 157 -4.13 -21.61 2.56
N LYS A 158 -3.19 -20.73 2.24
CA LYS A 158 -2.31 -20.08 3.22
C LYS A 158 -2.17 -18.61 2.85
N TRP A 159 -2.77 -17.73 3.65
CA TRP A 159 -2.92 -16.33 3.27
C TRP A 159 -2.86 -15.34 4.43
N SER A 160 -2.49 -14.11 4.07
CA SER A 160 -2.66 -12.94 4.92
C SER A 160 -3.12 -11.77 4.09
N ILE A 161 -3.98 -10.94 4.67
CA ILE A 161 -4.46 -9.69 4.09
C ILE A 161 -3.96 -8.56 4.98
N ILE A 162 -3.24 -7.61 4.39
CA ILE A 162 -2.77 -6.40 5.04
C ILE A 162 -3.63 -5.25 4.56
N ARG A 163 -4.45 -4.68 5.44
CA ARG A 163 -5.22 -3.46 5.19
C ARG A 163 -4.39 -2.25 5.58
N THR A 164 -4.30 -1.27 4.69
CA THR A 164 -3.51 -0.05 4.91
C THR A 164 -4.28 1.20 4.52
N VAL A 165 -3.78 2.38 4.93
CA VAL A 165 -4.43 3.69 4.75
C VAL A 165 -3.43 4.67 4.16
N LEU A 166 -3.80 5.39 3.12
CA LEU A 166 -3.11 6.58 2.58
C LEU A 166 -1.58 6.50 2.65
N VAL A 167 -0.99 5.61 1.84
CA VAL A 167 0.45 5.33 1.88
C VAL A 167 1.24 6.51 1.30
N TYR A 168 2.25 6.98 2.03
CA TYR A 168 3.15 8.05 1.61
C TYR A 168 4.62 7.63 1.73
N GLY A 169 5.50 8.29 0.97
CA GLY A 169 6.94 7.97 0.91
C GLY A 169 7.55 8.42 -0.41
N ILE A 170 8.78 8.05 -0.67
CA ILE A 170 9.52 8.42 -1.90
C ILE A 170 9.84 7.17 -2.70
N VAL A 171 9.47 7.16 -3.99
CA VAL A 171 10.02 6.23 -4.99
C VAL A 171 11.39 6.74 -5.48
N HIS A 172 12.28 5.84 -5.81
CA HIS A 172 13.64 6.21 -6.19
C HIS A 172 13.70 7.06 -7.48
N ASP A 173 12.83 6.80 -8.44
CA ASP A 173 12.76 7.53 -9.71
C ASP A 173 11.88 8.78 -9.68
N MET A 174 11.33 9.13 -8.50
CA MET A 174 10.41 10.26 -8.31
C MET A 174 9.19 10.27 -9.25
N SER A 175 8.89 9.13 -9.88
CA SER A 175 7.80 9.00 -10.87
C SER A 175 6.39 9.12 -10.28
N ARG A 176 6.29 9.09 -8.95
CA ARG A 176 5.02 9.21 -8.23
C ARG A 176 5.11 10.25 -7.12
N SER A 177 4.10 11.09 -7.03
CA SER A 177 3.89 11.98 -5.88
C SER A 177 2.95 11.33 -4.87
N ASN A 178 2.92 11.88 -3.67
CA ASN A 178 1.97 11.55 -2.62
C ASN A 178 1.54 12.85 -1.94
N ILE A 179 0.56 12.76 -1.03
CA ILE A 179 -0.04 13.94 -0.41
C ILE A 179 0.98 14.82 0.34
N VAL A 180 2.00 14.22 0.96
CA VAL A 180 3.05 14.96 1.70
C VAL A 180 3.92 15.77 0.74
N LEU A 181 4.47 15.14 -0.30
CA LEU A 181 5.31 15.79 -1.29
C LEU A 181 4.53 16.82 -2.12
N TRP A 182 3.28 16.51 -2.45
CA TRP A 182 2.39 17.42 -3.14
C TRP A 182 2.11 18.66 -2.32
N ALA A 183 1.72 18.52 -1.04
CA ALA A 183 1.43 19.62 -0.14
C ALA A 183 2.67 20.51 0.04
N LYS A 184 3.84 19.90 0.35
CA LYS A 184 5.11 20.62 0.46
C LYS A 184 5.38 21.45 -0.80
N GLY A 185 5.35 20.83 -1.98
CA GLY A 185 5.67 21.50 -3.24
C GLY A 185 4.67 22.61 -3.62
N ALA A 186 3.40 22.49 -3.27
CA ALA A 186 2.40 23.52 -3.50
C ALA A 186 2.57 24.71 -2.53
N LEU A 187 2.82 24.44 -1.25
CA LEU A 187 3.08 25.46 -0.22
C LEU A 187 4.35 26.26 -0.52
N GLU A 188 5.45 25.60 -0.90
CA GLU A 188 6.69 26.27 -1.32
C GLU A 188 6.50 27.22 -2.50
N LYS A 189 5.60 26.87 -3.43
CA LYS A 189 5.23 27.71 -4.58
C LYS A 189 4.16 28.75 -4.26
N ARG A 190 3.72 28.82 -3.01
CA ARG A 190 2.63 29.69 -2.55
C ARG A 190 1.34 29.53 -3.38
N GLN A 191 1.03 28.31 -3.80
CA GLN A 191 -0.20 27.98 -4.53
C GLN A 191 -1.34 27.81 -3.52
N PRO A 192 -2.47 28.54 -3.66
CA PRO A 192 -3.63 28.32 -2.80
C PRO A 192 -4.12 26.87 -2.86
N LEU A 193 -4.37 26.27 -1.69
CA LEU A 193 -4.79 24.89 -1.55
C LEU A 193 -6.22 24.83 -1.00
N ASN A 194 -7.14 24.15 -1.70
CA ASN A 194 -8.46 23.81 -1.20
C ASN A 194 -8.41 22.41 -0.62
N ILE A 195 -8.41 22.28 0.72
CA ILE A 195 -8.19 21.02 1.42
C ILE A 195 -9.44 20.64 2.21
N VAL A 196 -9.86 19.38 2.06
CA VAL A 196 -11.03 18.87 2.77
C VAL A 196 -10.76 18.72 4.27
N HIS A 197 -11.69 19.21 5.08
CA HIS A 197 -11.61 19.16 6.54
C HIS A 197 -12.43 18.00 7.15
N ASP A 198 -13.30 17.38 6.37
CA ASP A 198 -14.29 16.38 6.77
C ASP A 198 -13.89 14.92 6.37
N GLN A 199 -12.66 14.73 5.93
CA GLN A 199 -12.08 13.40 5.69
C GLN A 199 -10.89 13.15 6.62
N TYR A 200 -10.95 12.01 7.36
CA TYR A 200 -9.92 11.62 8.34
C TYR A 200 -9.24 10.33 7.90
N ARG A 201 -7.91 10.27 8.07
CA ARG A 201 -7.07 9.13 7.67
C ARG A 201 -5.96 8.89 8.71
N SER A 202 -5.39 7.67 8.68
CA SER A 202 -4.14 7.36 9.38
C SER A 202 -3.03 7.14 8.35
N PRO A 203 -2.32 8.22 7.93
CA PRO A 203 -1.30 8.12 6.87
C PRO A 203 -0.23 7.10 7.22
N THR A 204 0.11 6.22 6.28
CA THR A 204 1.04 5.13 6.48
C THR A 204 2.35 5.39 5.74
N LEU A 205 3.46 5.45 6.46
CA LEU A 205 4.79 5.51 5.85
C LEU A 205 5.09 4.20 5.11
N ALA A 206 5.57 4.28 3.88
CA ALA A 206 5.80 3.10 3.04
C ALA A 206 6.86 2.16 3.62
N GLU A 207 7.85 2.68 4.34
CA GLU A 207 8.86 1.91 5.07
C GLU A 207 8.25 1.12 6.22
N ASP A 208 7.31 1.72 6.98
CA ASP A 208 6.61 1.02 8.07
C ASP A 208 5.68 -0.05 7.52
N LEU A 209 5.01 0.22 6.41
CA LEU A 209 4.20 -0.78 5.71
C LEU A 209 5.06 -1.96 5.22
N ALA A 210 6.26 -1.69 4.69
CA ALA A 210 7.20 -2.73 4.29
C ALA A 210 7.66 -3.59 5.48
N ILE A 211 7.92 -2.97 6.63
CA ILE A 211 8.20 -3.67 7.90
C ILE A 211 6.99 -4.52 8.32
N GLY A 212 5.78 -3.98 8.23
CA GLY A 212 4.55 -4.74 8.52
C GLY A 212 4.41 -5.98 7.63
N CYS A 213 4.67 -5.86 6.32
CA CYS A 213 4.69 -6.99 5.40
C CYS A 213 5.75 -8.04 5.79
N GLN A 214 6.95 -7.59 6.16
CA GLN A 214 8.03 -8.47 6.61
C GLN A 214 7.68 -9.20 7.90
N LEU A 215 7.06 -8.52 8.87
CA LEU A 215 6.64 -9.13 10.13
C LEU A 215 5.59 -10.24 9.90
N VAL A 216 4.60 -9.99 9.03
CA VAL A 216 3.62 -11.01 8.62
C VAL A 216 4.31 -12.21 7.98
N GLU A 217 5.28 -11.95 7.09
CA GLU A 217 6.04 -12.97 6.39
C GLU A 217 6.91 -13.80 7.35
N GLN A 218 7.70 -13.16 8.22
CA GLN A 218 8.62 -13.80 9.16
C GLN A 218 7.90 -14.67 10.19
N LYS A 219 6.76 -14.19 10.71
CA LYS A 219 5.94 -14.92 11.67
C LYS A 219 5.03 -15.95 11.03
N ASN A 220 4.98 -16.04 9.71
CA ASN A 220 3.98 -16.83 8.97
C ASN A 220 2.57 -16.56 9.50
N ALA A 221 2.27 -15.33 9.85
CA ALA A 221 1.01 -14.95 10.47
C ALA A 221 -0.12 -14.98 9.43
N GLU A 222 -1.19 -15.74 9.72
CA GLU A 222 -2.33 -15.89 8.82
C GLU A 222 -3.52 -15.05 9.29
N GLY A 223 -4.36 -14.63 8.34
CA GLY A 223 -5.55 -13.82 8.58
C GLY A 223 -5.41 -12.37 8.15
N ILE A 224 -6.25 -11.49 8.70
CA ILE A 224 -6.29 -10.06 8.37
C ILE A 224 -5.51 -9.29 9.42
N PHE A 225 -4.69 -8.32 8.98
CA PHE A 225 -3.91 -7.42 9.82
C PHE A 225 -4.07 -5.98 9.34
N ASN A 226 -4.39 -5.08 10.26
CA ASN A 226 -4.41 -3.65 10.01
C ASN A 226 -2.99 -3.09 10.21
N ILE A 227 -2.40 -2.55 9.14
CA ILE A 227 -1.05 -1.98 9.13
C ILE A 227 -1.14 -0.55 8.61
N SER A 228 -1.14 0.42 9.51
CA SER A 228 -1.21 1.85 9.15
C SER A 228 -0.34 2.69 10.07
N GLY A 229 -0.28 4.00 9.79
CA GLY A 229 0.25 4.98 10.76
C GLY A 229 -0.59 5.01 12.03
N LYS A 230 0.00 5.44 13.14
CA LYS A 230 -0.66 5.54 14.45
C LYS A 230 -1.46 6.83 14.64
N ASP A 231 -1.14 7.86 13.85
CA ASP A 231 -1.74 9.19 13.97
C ASP A 231 -2.96 9.29 13.06
N GLN A 232 -4.16 9.46 13.64
CA GLN A 232 -5.36 9.76 12.87
C GLN A 232 -5.57 11.26 12.79
N MET A 233 -5.74 11.81 11.61
CA MET A 233 -5.90 13.23 11.37
C MET A 233 -6.79 13.52 10.16
N SER A 234 -7.37 14.72 10.11
CA SER A 234 -8.06 15.19 8.90
C SER A 234 -7.05 15.49 7.79
N ILE A 235 -7.52 15.51 6.53
CA ILE A 235 -6.62 15.84 5.41
C ILE A 235 -6.10 17.27 5.53
N VAL A 236 -6.91 18.21 6.04
CA VAL A 236 -6.43 19.58 6.28
C VAL A 236 -5.37 19.61 7.38
N GLU A 237 -5.56 18.89 8.47
CA GLU A 237 -4.57 18.79 9.54
C GLU A 237 -3.26 18.16 9.04
N LEU A 238 -3.34 17.11 8.19
CA LEU A 238 -2.17 16.53 7.55
C LEU A 238 -1.35 17.60 6.80
N VAL A 239 -2.03 18.43 5.99
CA VAL A 239 -1.36 19.49 5.20
C VAL A 239 -0.83 20.59 6.11
N GLU A 240 -1.55 20.96 7.18
CA GLU A 240 -1.09 21.91 8.19
C GLU A 240 0.17 21.39 8.93
N ARG A 241 0.22 20.10 9.30
CA ARG A 241 1.40 19.46 9.93
C ARG A 241 2.60 19.38 8.97
N VAL A 242 2.37 19.19 7.66
CA VAL A 242 3.44 19.32 6.65
C VAL A 242 3.95 20.75 6.61
N ALA A 243 3.07 21.75 6.62
CA ALA A 243 3.46 23.17 6.63
C ALA A 243 4.27 23.52 7.88
N ASP A 244 3.84 23.08 9.06
CA ASP A 244 4.54 23.29 10.33
C ASP A 244 5.94 22.67 10.33
N PHE A 245 6.06 21.44 9.81
CA PHE A 245 7.35 20.75 9.76
C PHE A 245 8.39 21.47 8.89
N PHE A 246 7.95 22.12 7.80
CA PHE A 246 8.82 22.84 6.87
C PHE A 246 8.84 24.36 7.06
N ASP A 247 8.21 24.87 8.11
CA ASP A 247 8.07 26.33 8.37
C ASP A 247 7.48 27.10 7.16
N LEU A 248 6.39 26.54 6.59
CA LEU A 248 5.71 27.09 5.40
C LEU A 248 4.44 27.83 5.78
N ASP A 249 4.06 28.81 4.95
CA ASP A 249 2.89 29.65 5.15
C ASP A 249 1.57 28.86 5.04
N LYS A 250 0.82 28.77 6.15
CA LYS A 250 -0.49 28.10 6.22
C LYS A 250 -1.65 29.01 5.79
N SER A 251 -1.44 30.32 5.64
CA SER A 251 -2.53 31.25 5.32
C SER A 251 -3.17 31.02 3.95
N ILE A 252 -2.51 30.27 3.09
CA ILE A 252 -2.98 29.88 1.75
C ILE A 252 -3.75 28.54 1.73
N ILE A 253 -3.95 27.90 2.89
CA ILE A 253 -4.73 26.67 3.03
C ILE A 253 -6.20 27.03 3.27
N ASN A 254 -7.05 26.79 2.29
CA ASN A 254 -8.48 26.98 2.39
C ASN A 254 -9.16 25.68 2.81
N LYS A 255 -9.88 25.71 3.93
CA LYS A 255 -10.66 24.56 4.42
C LYS A 255 -11.97 24.46 3.65
N VAL A 256 -12.20 23.34 2.98
CA VAL A 256 -13.42 23.09 2.20
C VAL A 256 -14.08 21.79 2.65
N SER A 257 -15.41 21.66 2.44
CA SER A 257 -16.07 20.38 2.63
C SER A 257 -15.91 19.50 1.39
N SER A 258 -15.82 18.18 1.59
CA SER A 258 -15.73 17.19 0.49
C SER A 258 -16.90 17.30 -0.49
N ASN A 259 -18.07 17.73 -0.02
CA ASN A 259 -19.25 17.95 -0.86
C ASN A 259 -19.08 19.08 -1.90
N THR A 260 -18.07 19.97 -1.71
CA THR A 260 -17.78 21.06 -2.67
C THR A 260 -16.82 20.62 -3.76
N LEU A 261 -16.21 19.46 -3.65
CA LEU A 261 -15.31 18.91 -4.63
C LEU A 261 -16.05 17.94 -5.56
N ASN A 262 -15.93 18.17 -6.87
CA ASN A 262 -16.47 17.25 -7.87
C ASN A 262 -15.57 16.00 -8.00
N GLN A 263 -15.51 15.17 -6.93
CA GLN A 263 -14.78 13.92 -6.96
C GLN A 263 -15.59 12.85 -7.71
N VAL A 264 -14.97 12.16 -8.66
CA VAL A 264 -15.61 11.10 -9.46
C VAL A 264 -16.03 9.95 -8.55
N ALA A 265 -15.13 9.51 -7.68
CA ALA A 265 -15.40 8.44 -6.72
C ALA A 265 -15.79 9.00 -5.35
N LYS A 266 -16.74 8.33 -4.69
CA LYS A 266 -17.07 8.60 -3.28
C LYS A 266 -15.91 8.14 -2.38
N ARG A 267 -15.55 8.98 -1.41
CA ARG A 267 -14.52 8.66 -0.42
C ARG A 267 -15.15 8.58 0.97
N PRO A 268 -14.81 7.55 1.76
CA PRO A 268 -15.33 7.44 3.12
C PRO A 268 -14.86 8.64 3.98
N PRO A 269 -15.73 9.20 4.84
CA PRO A 269 -15.37 10.38 5.65
C PRO A 269 -14.30 10.05 6.70
N ILE A 270 -14.45 9.00 7.50
CA ILE A 270 -13.52 8.68 8.59
C ILE A 270 -13.03 7.26 8.43
N THR A 271 -11.78 7.12 7.99
CA THR A 271 -11.09 5.82 8.01
C THR A 271 -9.80 5.92 8.82
N GLY A 272 -9.40 4.82 9.35
CA GLY A 272 -8.24 4.61 10.18
C GLY A 272 -8.40 3.27 10.85
N PHE A 273 -7.36 2.76 11.46
CA PHE A 273 -7.37 1.41 11.99
C PHE A 273 -7.01 1.35 13.47
N ASN A 274 -7.68 0.45 14.20
CA ASN A 274 -7.15 -0.09 15.44
C ASN A 274 -5.98 -1.03 15.11
N LEU A 275 -4.83 -0.80 15.75
CA LEU A 275 -3.58 -1.53 15.49
C LEU A 275 -3.25 -2.55 16.60
N GLU A 276 -4.14 -2.76 17.56
CA GLU A 276 -3.90 -3.61 18.75
C GLU A 276 -3.47 -5.03 18.33
N LYS A 277 -4.23 -5.67 17.46
CA LYS A 277 -3.89 -7.00 16.93
C LYS A 277 -2.52 -7.05 16.26
N SER A 278 -2.18 -6.06 15.45
CA SER A 278 -0.88 -6.01 14.76
C SER A 278 0.27 -5.75 15.74
N ARG A 279 0.05 -5.00 16.80
CA ARG A 279 1.01 -4.83 17.91
C ARG A 279 1.22 -6.11 18.67
N GLU A 280 0.16 -6.74 19.12
CA GLU A 280 0.23 -7.95 19.94
C GLU A 280 0.83 -9.14 19.19
N ILE A 281 0.36 -9.40 17.96
CA ILE A 281 0.76 -10.58 17.20
C ILE A 281 2.06 -10.35 16.44
N LEU A 282 2.21 -9.18 15.82
CA LEU A 282 3.35 -8.91 14.94
C LEU A 282 4.47 -8.12 15.62
N GLY A 283 4.17 -7.40 16.69
CA GLY A 283 5.08 -6.40 17.26
C GLY A 283 5.22 -5.18 16.35
N TYR A 284 4.17 -4.83 15.59
CA TYR A 284 4.18 -3.70 14.68
C TYR A 284 4.08 -2.38 15.44
N GLU A 285 5.10 -1.54 15.31
CA GLU A 285 5.16 -0.20 15.92
C GLU A 285 5.47 0.84 14.86
N PRO A 286 4.44 1.53 14.31
CA PRO A 286 4.65 2.56 13.29
C PRO A 286 5.21 3.85 13.88
N ARG A 287 5.99 4.56 13.08
CA ARG A 287 6.48 5.91 13.37
C ARG A 287 5.32 6.90 13.50
N SER A 288 5.57 8.04 14.16
CA SER A 288 4.67 9.20 14.05
C SER A 288 4.76 9.82 12.65
N PHE A 289 3.78 10.65 12.32
CA PHE A 289 3.74 11.32 11.03
C PHE A 289 4.99 12.20 10.81
N GLU A 290 5.44 12.93 11.83
CA GLU A 290 6.64 13.76 11.78
C GLU A 290 7.92 12.94 11.61
N GLU A 291 8.06 11.84 12.34
CA GLU A 291 9.19 10.90 12.15
C GLU A 291 9.22 10.36 10.71
N GLY A 292 8.04 10.10 10.12
CA GLY A 292 7.90 9.71 8.73
C GLY A 292 8.35 10.79 7.76
N ILE A 293 7.92 12.06 7.96
CA ILE A 293 8.36 13.19 7.15
C ILE A 293 9.87 13.38 7.26
N GLN A 294 10.42 13.28 8.47
CA GLN A 294 11.86 13.38 8.69
C GLN A 294 12.65 12.32 7.90
N LEU A 295 12.18 11.08 7.89
CA LEU A 295 12.81 10.01 7.11
C LEU A 295 12.76 10.29 5.60
N ILE A 296 11.63 10.77 5.09
CA ILE A 296 11.48 11.19 3.69
C ILE A 296 12.50 12.26 3.32
N MET A 297 12.71 13.25 4.21
CA MET A 297 13.69 14.32 3.96
C MET A 297 15.11 13.80 3.90
N GLN A 298 15.50 12.91 4.80
CA GLN A 298 16.83 12.28 4.78
C GLN A 298 17.09 11.55 3.45
N GLN A 299 16.07 10.85 2.93
CA GLN A 299 16.17 10.15 1.64
C GLN A 299 16.26 11.12 0.44
N SER A 300 15.71 12.33 0.56
CA SER A 300 15.76 13.34 -0.52
C SER A 300 17.13 14.03 -0.62
N ILE A 301 17.88 14.12 0.48
CA ILE A 301 19.19 14.78 0.53
C ILE A 301 20.31 13.85 0.04
N THR A 302 20.11 12.53 0.12
CA THR A 302 21.12 11.52 -0.25
C THR A 302 21.12 11.20 -1.75
N LYS A 303 20.27 11.86 -2.53
CA LYS A 303 20.16 11.76 -4.00
C LYS A 303 20.72 13.00 -4.69
#